data_bcdcaf0c5bb35ec91ec5c39846b706c5
#
_entry.id   bcdcaf0c5bb35ec91ec5c39846b706c5
#
_cell.length_a   1.000
_cell.length_b   1.000
_cell.length_c   1.000
_cell.angle_alpha   90.00
_cell.angle_beta   90.00
_cell.angle_gamma   90.00
#
_symmetry.space_group_name_H-M   'P 1'
#
loop_
_entity.id
_entity.type
_entity.pdbx_description
1 polymer ?
#
loop_
_entity_poly.entity_id
_entity_poly.type
_entity_poly.pdbx_seq_one_letter_code
_entity_poly.pdbx_strand_id
1 'polypeptide(L)'
;MLPQGPFSHPERGSGWWIRDAPPETPLDGKTLTQVDESLASLVTQMPTGPLIVGGFSQGSALAQELLSTVFAHKIAGVIVIGGKSARPVELRLSLDGGEPKRMVSMHGESDHIVPMWQADQTVEIFQEAGWDVTILRHHKGHMVNLAQQQALVDWVRSTAKMVDNG
;
A
#
# COMPACT_ATOMS: atom_id res chain seq x y z
N MET A 1 -13.60 6.76 0.92
CA MET A 1 -12.93 7.68 1.87
C MET A 1 -11.55 8.01 1.31
N LEU A 2 -11.13 9.26 1.37
CA LEU A 2 -9.79 9.73 0.98
C LEU A 2 -9.17 10.46 2.18
N PRO A 3 -8.54 9.73 3.11
CA PRO A 3 -7.92 10.35 4.27
C PRO A 3 -6.66 11.13 3.88
N GLN A 4 -6.32 12.13 4.70
CA GLN A 4 -5.16 12.99 4.49
C GLN A 4 -4.10 12.70 5.56
N GLY A 5 -2.84 12.69 5.15
CA GLY A 5 -1.72 12.51 6.07
C GLY A 5 -1.64 13.65 7.10
N PRO A 6 -1.29 13.35 8.36
CA PRO A 6 -1.30 14.33 9.46
C PRO A 6 -0.11 15.28 9.47
N PHE A 7 0.95 14.99 8.71
CA PHE A 7 2.17 15.79 8.73
C PHE A 7 2.20 16.80 7.60
N SER A 8 2.36 18.09 7.94
CA SER A 8 2.53 19.15 6.95
C SER A 8 3.97 19.21 6.44
N HIS A 9 4.13 19.25 5.13
CA HIS A 9 5.41 19.53 4.47
C HIS A 9 5.35 20.93 3.83
N PRO A 10 6.34 21.79 4.06
CA PRO A 10 6.30 23.19 3.59
C PRO A 10 6.06 23.36 2.08
N GLU A 11 6.60 22.43 1.29
CA GLU A 11 6.56 22.50 -0.18
C GLU A 11 5.63 21.47 -0.83
N ARG A 12 5.20 20.43 -0.09
CA ARG A 12 4.50 19.25 -0.66
C ARG A 12 3.11 19.02 -0.10
N GLY A 13 2.62 19.93 0.74
CA GLY A 13 1.33 19.77 1.40
C GLY A 13 1.37 18.76 2.53
N SER A 14 0.43 17.82 2.59
CA SER A 14 0.35 16.81 3.65
C SER A 14 0.98 15.49 3.24
N GLY A 15 1.66 14.85 4.19
CA GLY A 15 2.26 13.54 4.04
C GLY A 15 1.91 12.62 5.23
N TRP A 16 2.14 11.34 5.05
CA TRP A 16 1.96 10.35 6.11
C TRP A 16 3.17 10.33 7.06
N TRP A 17 4.33 10.75 6.58
CA TRP A 17 5.53 11.03 7.37
C TRP A 17 6.44 12.02 6.62
N ILE A 18 7.33 12.65 7.35
CA ILE A 18 8.37 13.50 6.79
C ILE A 18 9.63 12.65 6.61
N ARG A 19 10.27 12.75 5.46
CA ARG A 19 11.47 12.02 5.13
C ARG A 19 12.46 12.91 4.39
N ASP A 20 13.67 12.99 4.94
CA ASP A 20 14.80 13.72 4.36
C ASP A 20 15.86 12.77 3.75
N ALA A 21 15.79 11.47 4.08
CA ALA A 21 16.72 10.47 3.57
C ALA A 21 16.37 10.02 2.13
N PRO A 22 17.37 9.53 1.35
CA PRO A 22 17.14 8.97 0.03
C PRO A 22 16.11 7.85 0.03
N PRO A 23 15.35 7.69 -1.08
CA PRO A 23 14.22 6.74 -1.13
C PRO A 23 14.59 5.28 -0.87
N GLU A 24 15.79 4.86 -1.25
CA GLU A 24 16.32 3.51 -1.08
C GLU A 24 16.72 3.17 0.36
N THR A 25 16.96 4.20 1.20
CA THR A 25 17.32 4.01 2.60
C THR A 25 16.14 3.42 3.39
N PRO A 26 16.34 2.47 4.31
CA PRO A 26 15.30 2.06 5.25
C PRO A 26 14.76 3.25 6.07
N LEU A 27 13.52 3.17 6.51
CA LEU A 27 12.96 4.17 7.42
C LEU A 27 13.66 4.08 8.78
N ASP A 28 14.09 5.23 9.30
CA ASP A 28 14.67 5.32 10.65
C ASP A 28 13.58 5.28 11.74
N GLY A 29 13.99 5.13 13.00
CA GLY A 29 13.06 5.03 14.12
C GLY A 29 12.14 6.24 14.27
N LYS A 30 12.62 7.46 13.97
CA LYS A 30 11.81 8.69 14.00
C LYS A 30 10.72 8.65 12.93
N THR A 31 11.08 8.25 11.71
CA THR A 31 10.14 8.12 10.61
C THR A 31 9.12 7.00 10.88
N LEU A 32 9.55 5.88 11.45
CA LEU A 32 8.67 4.79 11.84
C LEU A 32 7.66 5.21 12.92
N THR A 33 8.05 6.06 13.87
CA THR A 33 7.11 6.65 14.84
C THR A 33 6.03 7.46 14.13
N GLN A 34 6.37 8.25 13.11
CA GLN A 34 5.39 9.00 12.32
C GLN A 34 4.47 8.07 11.49
N VAL A 35 4.99 6.94 11.01
CA VAL A 35 4.17 5.89 10.38
C VAL A 35 3.13 5.37 11.38
N ASP A 36 3.54 5.09 12.63
CA ASP A 36 2.63 4.61 13.69
C ASP A 36 1.57 5.65 14.06
N GLU A 37 1.94 6.92 14.17
CA GLU A 37 1.01 8.03 14.42
C GLU A 37 0.00 8.18 13.26
N SER A 38 0.47 8.07 12.02
CA SER A 38 -0.38 8.10 10.84
C SER A 38 -1.34 6.92 10.77
N LEU A 39 -0.85 5.73 11.11
CA LEU A 39 -1.66 4.52 11.17
C LEU A 39 -2.75 4.64 12.25
N ALA A 40 -2.39 5.12 13.45
CA ALA A 40 -3.34 5.37 14.52
C ALA A 40 -4.42 6.37 14.11
N SER A 41 -4.05 7.47 13.45
CA SER A 41 -5.00 8.44 12.91
C SER A 41 -5.92 7.84 11.85
N LEU A 42 -5.38 7.04 10.93
CA LEU A 42 -6.15 6.39 9.88
C LEU A 42 -7.15 5.39 10.46
N VAL A 43 -6.74 4.60 11.42
CA VAL A 43 -7.57 3.57 12.08
C VAL A 43 -8.82 4.18 12.72
N THR A 44 -8.75 5.38 13.29
CA THR A 44 -9.91 6.05 13.86
C THR A 44 -10.98 6.45 12.84
N GLN A 45 -10.62 6.48 11.55
CA GLN A 45 -11.48 6.90 10.45
C GLN A 45 -12.00 5.71 9.63
N MET A 46 -11.58 4.47 9.96
CA MET A 46 -11.92 3.29 9.17
C MET A 46 -13.42 2.99 9.23
N PRO A 47 -14.08 2.81 8.09
CA PRO A 47 -15.49 2.44 8.05
C PRO A 47 -15.72 1.01 8.56
N THR A 48 -16.97 0.70 8.85
CA THR A 48 -17.41 -0.66 9.18
C THR A 48 -17.57 -1.49 7.91
N GLY A 49 -17.41 -2.82 8.02
CA GLY A 49 -17.57 -3.76 6.90
C GLY A 49 -16.27 -4.06 6.16
N PRO A 50 -16.36 -4.86 5.07
CA PRO A 50 -15.22 -5.23 4.25
C PRO A 50 -14.62 -4.05 3.50
N LEU A 51 -13.30 -4.06 3.32
CA LEU A 51 -12.54 -2.93 2.79
C LEU A 51 -11.59 -3.36 1.66
N ILE A 52 -11.53 -2.54 0.63
CA ILE A 52 -10.38 -2.50 -0.28
C ILE A 52 -9.58 -1.26 0.11
N VAL A 53 -8.34 -1.47 0.50
CA VAL A 53 -7.46 -0.38 0.94
C VAL A 53 -6.35 -0.15 -0.07
N GLY A 54 -5.87 1.07 -0.18
CA GLY A 54 -4.78 1.33 -1.11
C GLY A 54 -4.37 2.78 -1.18
N GLY A 55 -3.35 3.04 -1.97
CA GLY A 55 -2.83 4.38 -2.14
C GLY A 55 -1.71 4.48 -3.16
N PHE A 56 -1.20 5.69 -3.30
CA PHE A 56 -0.04 6.03 -4.10
C PHE A 56 1.13 6.36 -3.18
N SER A 57 2.33 5.87 -3.50
CA SER A 57 3.58 6.18 -2.79
C SER A 57 3.47 5.89 -1.28
N GLN A 58 3.65 6.88 -0.39
CA GLN A 58 3.47 6.74 1.06
C GLN A 58 2.09 6.19 1.44
N GLY A 59 1.03 6.60 0.74
CA GLY A 59 -0.32 6.11 1.00
C GLY A 59 -0.47 4.61 0.76
N SER A 60 0.25 4.06 -0.22
CA SER A 60 0.26 2.60 -0.46
C SER A 60 1.03 1.84 0.62
N ALA A 61 2.12 2.42 1.14
CA ALA A 61 2.85 1.83 2.25
C ALA A 61 1.98 1.80 3.52
N LEU A 62 1.30 2.90 3.84
CA LEU A 62 0.40 2.96 4.99
C LEU A 62 -0.79 2.00 4.86
N ALA A 63 -1.32 1.80 3.65
CA ALA A 63 -2.39 0.82 3.41
C ALA A 63 -1.92 -0.62 3.74
N GLN A 64 -0.65 -0.94 3.52
CA GLN A 64 -0.06 -2.22 3.89
C GLN A 64 0.09 -2.38 5.41
N GLU A 65 0.41 -1.29 6.14
CA GLU A 65 0.51 -1.32 7.61
C GLU A 65 -0.82 -1.70 8.28
N LEU A 66 -1.97 -1.46 7.64
CA LEU A 66 -3.27 -1.90 8.14
C LEU A 66 -3.39 -3.43 8.29
N LEU A 67 -2.58 -4.20 7.53
CA LEU A 67 -2.53 -5.66 7.62
C LEU A 67 -1.91 -6.16 8.93
N SER A 68 -1.17 -5.31 9.64
CA SER A 68 -0.62 -5.58 10.96
C SER A 68 -1.53 -5.12 12.10
N THR A 69 -2.76 -4.69 11.80
CA THR A 69 -3.73 -4.18 12.79
C THR A 69 -4.92 -5.11 12.96
N VAL A 70 -5.74 -4.81 13.94
CA VAL A 70 -7.03 -5.49 14.16
C VAL A 70 -7.99 -5.38 12.96
N PHE A 71 -7.72 -4.50 12.00
CA PHE A 71 -8.52 -4.34 10.79
C PHE A 71 -8.15 -5.32 9.67
N ALA A 72 -7.06 -6.07 9.80
CA ALA A 72 -6.60 -7.01 8.77
C ALA A 72 -7.71 -7.96 8.29
N HIS A 73 -8.56 -8.45 9.22
CA HIS A 73 -9.67 -9.35 8.89
C HIS A 73 -10.75 -8.71 7.98
N LYS A 74 -10.87 -7.37 7.97
CA LYS A 74 -11.83 -6.64 7.12
C LYS A 74 -11.28 -6.33 5.74
N ILE A 75 -9.96 -6.42 5.54
CA ILE A 75 -9.34 -6.07 4.27
C ILE A 75 -9.53 -7.22 3.29
N ALA A 76 -10.29 -6.97 2.24
CA ALA A 76 -10.54 -7.92 1.16
C ALA A 76 -9.52 -7.80 0.01
N GLY A 77 -8.86 -6.65 -0.10
CA GLY A 77 -7.84 -6.43 -1.12
C GLY A 77 -7.00 -5.20 -0.86
N VAL A 78 -5.77 -5.21 -1.41
CA VAL A 78 -4.79 -4.14 -1.27
C VAL A 78 -4.36 -3.61 -2.63
N ILE A 79 -4.33 -2.28 -2.78
CA ILE A 79 -3.86 -1.59 -3.99
C ILE A 79 -2.57 -0.83 -3.66
N VAL A 80 -1.48 -1.20 -4.31
CA VAL A 80 -0.16 -0.57 -4.16
C VAL A 80 0.22 0.12 -5.46
N ILE A 81 0.26 1.44 -5.47
CA ILE A 81 0.64 2.22 -6.66
C ILE A 81 1.90 3.02 -6.35
N GLY A 82 2.97 2.79 -7.13
CA GLY A 82 4.24 3.52 -7.00
C GLY A 82 4.83 3.45 -5.60
N GLY A 83 4.63 2.36 -4.87
CA GLY A 83 5.04 2.24 -3.49
C GLY A 83 5.78 0.96 -3.16
N LYS A 84 6.22 0.89 -1.92
CA LYS A 84 6.88 -0.24 -1.29
C LYS A 84 6.35 -0.44 0.12
N SER A 85 6.65 -1.57 0.76
CA SER A 85 6.38 -1.72 2.19
C SER A 85 7.25 -0.78 3.03
N ALA A 86 6.67 -0.19 4.06
CA ALA A 86 7.42 0.59 5.06
C ALA A 86 8.23 -0.34 5.98
N ARG A 87 7.67 -1.51 6.30
CA ARG A 87 8.23 -2.54 7.18
C ARG A 87 8.11 -3.93 6.53
N PRO A 88 9.00 -4.29 5.59
CA PRO A 88 8.85 -5.53 4.83
C PRO A 88 8.94 -6.81 5.69
N VAL A 89 9.71 -6.79 6.79
CA VAL A 89 9.82 -7.94 7.71
C VAL A 89 8.51 -8.12 8.48
N GLU A 90 7.98 -7.06 9.05
CA GLU A 90 6.73 -7.06 9.82
C GLU A 90 5.54 -7.40 8.93
N LEU A 91 5.53 -6.88 7.68
CA LEU A 91 4.50 -7.24 6.71
C LEU A 91 4.50 -8.74 6.43
N ARG A 92 5.67 -9.33 6.19
CA ARG A 92 5.81 -10.79 5.98
C ARG A 92 5.25 -11.58 7.17
N LEU A 93 5.61 -11.19 8.39
CA LEU A 93 5.11 -11.83 9.62
C LEU A 93 3.59 -11.68 9.78
N SER A 94 3.05 -10.53 9.39
CA SER A 94 1.60 -10.27 9.48
C SER A 94 0.76 -11.08 8.49
N LEU A 95 1.36 -11.48 7.38
CA LEU A 95 0.71 -12.30 6.36
C LEU A 95 0.90 -13.80 6.58
N ASP A 96 1.88 -14.20 7.39
CA ASP A 96 2.19 -15.61 7.64
C ASP A 96 1.02 -16.32 8.31
N GLY A 97 0.61 -17.45 7.73
CA GLY A 97 -0.52 -18.26 8.23
C GLY A 97 -1.88 -17.59 8.14
N GLY A 98 -1.97 -16.37 7.56
CA GLY A 98 -3.22 -15.67 7.34
C GLY A 98 -3.99 -16.21 6.13
N GLU A 99 -5.27 -15.83 6.01
CA GLU A 99 -6.07 -16.14 4.83
C GLU A 99 -5.58 -15.31 3.62
N PRO A 100 -5.16 -15.96 2.51
CA PRO A 100 -4.76 -15.26 1.30
C PRO A 100 -5.90 -14.45 0.70
N LYS A 101 -5.59 -13.25 0.25
CA LYS A 101 -6.54 -12.32 -0.36
C LYS A 101 -5.99 -11.80 -1.69
N ARG A 102 -6.42 -10.63 -2.12
CA ARG A 102 -6.03 -10.07 -3.41
C ARG A 102 -5.20 -8.81 -3.26
N MET A 103 -4.19 -8.67 -4.11
CA MET A 103 -3.36 -7.48 -4.20
C MET A 103 -3.17 -7.06 -5.65
N VAL A 104 -3.20 -5.77 -5.94
CA VAL A 104 -2.75 -5.23 -7.22
C VAL A 104 -1.61 -4.25 -7.00
N SER A 105 -0.52 -4.44 -7.74
CA SER A 105 0.63 -3.56 -7.79
C SER A 105 0.70 -2.86 -9.14
N MET A 106 0.66 -1.51 -9.13
CA MET A 106 0.96 -0.70 -10.31
C MET A 106 2.26 0.06 -10.08
N HIS A 107 3.26 -0.10 -10.98
CA HIS A 107 4.56 0.53 -10.80
C HIS A 107 5.23 0.93 -12.13
N GLY A 108 5.92 2.06 -12.11
CA GLY A 108 6.67 2.57 -13.25
C GLY A 108 8.08 1.98 -13.34
N GLU A 109 8.45 1.43 -14.50
CA GLU A 109 9.78 0.86 -14.74
C GLU A 109 10.89 1.90 -14.65
N SER A 110 10.57 3.18 -14.91
CA SER A 110 11.48 4.32 -14.79
C SER A 110 11.28 5.11 -13.49
N ASP A 111 10.75 4.48 -12.44
CA ASP A 111 10.56 5.13 -11.14
C ASP A 111 11.90 5.30 -10.42
N HIS A 112 12.32 6.56 -10.27
CA HIS A 112 13.56 6.94 -9.56
C HIS A 112 13.31 7.31 -8.09
N ILE A 113 12.06 7.35 -7.65
CA ILE A 113 11.68 7.65 -6.26
C ILE A 113 11.55 6.35 -5.47
N VAL A 114 10.84 5.36 -6.03
CA VAL A 114 10.77 4.02 -5.47
C VAL A 114 11.31 3.06 -6.53
N PRO A 115 12.58 2.61 -6.41
CA PRO A 115 13.19 1.71 -7.38
C PRO A 115 12.38 0.41 -7.55
N MET A 116 12.38 -0.13 -8.76
CA MET A 116 11.60 -1.32 -9.14
C MET A 116 11.84 -2.50 -8.17
N TRP A 117 13.08 -2.73 -7.75
CA TRP A 117 13.41 -3.84 -6.87
C TRP A 117 12.68 -3.76 -5.50
N GLN A 118 12.36 -2.56 -5.01
CA GLN A 118 11.58 -2.38 -3.78
C GLN A 118 10.09 -2.68 -3.99
N ALA A 119 9.58 -2.37 -5.17
CA ALA A 119 8.22 -2.76 -5.55
C ALA A 119 8.11 -4.27 -5.74
N ASP A 120 9.11 -4.88 -6.38
CA ASP A 120 9.18 -6.33 -6.59
C ASP A 120 9.29 -7.08 -5.26
N GLN A 121 10.12 -6.60 -4.31
CA GLN A 121 10.18 -7.16 -2.96
C GLN A 121 8.80 -7.14 -2.27
N THR A 122 8.03 -6.05 -2.44
CA THR A 122 6.68 -6.00 -1.90
C THR A 122 5.76 -7.03 -2.55
N VAL A 123 5.82 -7.16 -3.88
CA VAL A 123 5.05 -8.17 -4.62
C VAL A 123 5.39 -9.59 -4.15
N GLU A 124 6.69 -9.90 -4.01
CA GLU A 124 7.17 -11.21 -3.52
C GLU A 124 6.60 -11.55 -2.15
N ILE A 125 6.55 -10.60 -1.21
CA ILE A 125 5.99 -10.82 0.14
C ILE A 125 4.54 -11.31 0.06
N PHE A 126 3.71 -10.67 -0.78
CA PHE A 126 2.33 -11.08 -0.95
C PHE A 126 2.19 -12.43 -1.69
N GLN A 127 3.03 -12.68 -2.70
CA GLN A 127 3.03 -13.95 -3.43
C GLN A 127 3.46 -15.13 -2.53
N GLU A 128 4.48 -14.95 -1.70
CA GLU A 128 4.93 -15.96 -0.72
C GLU A 128 3.85 -16.29 0.31
N ALA A 129 3.03 -15.31 0.68
CA ALA A 129 1.86 -15.49 1.53
C ALA A 129 0.65 -16.10 0.80
N GLY A 130 0.79 -16.47 -0.48
CA GLY A 130 -0.27 -17.11 -1.29
C GLY A 130 -1.35 -16.17 -1.82
N TRP A 131 -1.15 -14.84 -1.74
CA TRP A 131 -2.13 -13.87 -2.23
C TRP A 131 -2.25 -13.90 -3.76
N ASP A 132 -3.46 -13.65 -4.30
CA ASP A 132 -3.69 -13.42 -5.73
C ASP A 132 -3.17 -12.03 -6.10
N VAL A 133 -1.98 -11.97 -6.74
CA VAL A 133 -1.29 -10.74 -7.06
C VAL A 133 -1.41 -10.39 -8.53
N THR A 134 -2.07 -9.27 -8.83
CA THR A 134 -2.12 -8.65 -10.16
C THR A 134 -0.99 -7.62 -10.30
N ILE A 135 -0.18 -7.73 -11.34
CA ILE A 135 0.95 -6.83 -11.58
C ILE A 135 0.70 -5.98 -12.82
N LEU A 136 0.73 -4.66 -12.66
CA LEU A 136 0.63 -3.66 -13.73
C LEU A 136 1.94 -2.88 -13.81
N ARG A 137 2.66 -3.00 -14.92
CA ARG A 137 3.89 -2.25 -15.19
C ARG A 137 3.69 -1.24 -16.30
N HIS A 138 4.45 -0.15 -16.26
CA HIS A 138 4.43 0.88 -17.32
C HIS A 138 5.81 1.57 -17.42
N HIS A 139 6.15 2.07 -18.59
CA HIS A 139 7.47 2.68 -18.86
C HIS A 139 7.68 4.08 -18.23
N LYS A 140 6.68 4.63 -17.54
CA LYS A 140 6.76 5.95 -16.89
C LYS A 140 7.48 5.86 -15.55
N GLY A 141 7.76 7.03 -14.94
CA GLY A 141 8.34 7.15 -13.60
C GLY A 141 7.31 7.05 -12.47
N HIS A 142 7.55 7.79 -11.39
CA HIS A 142 6.76 7.79 -10.15
C HIS A 142 5.40 8.46 -10.35
N MET A 143 4.41 7.73 -10.84
CA MET A 143 3.08 8.25 -11.13
C MET A 143 2.01 7.17 -11.24
N VAL A 144 0.75 7.58 -11.13
CA VAL A 144 -0.39 6.74 -11.49
C VAL A 144 -0.51 6.71 -13.02
N ASN A 145 -0.50 5.52 -13.61
CA ASN A 145 -0.68 5.38 -15.05
C ASN A 145 -2.17 5.30 -15.45
N LEU A 146 -2.75 6.42 -15.85
CA LEU A 146 -4.16 6.49 -16.23
C LEU A 146 -4.52 5.61 -17.44
N ALA A 147 -3.55 5.24 -18.28
CA ALA A 147 -3.81 4.29 -19.38
C ALA A 147 -4.19 2.88 -18.88
N GLN A 148 -3.84 2.55 -17.64
CA GLN A 148 -4.20 1.29 -16.98
C GLN A 148 -5.37 1.44 -15.99
N GLN A 149 -6.05 2.59 -15.99
CA GLN A 149 -7.16 2.86 -15.07
C GLN A 149 -8.26 1.81 -15.17
N GLN A 150 -8.60 1.34 -16.37
CA GLN A 150 -9.65 0.35 -16.56
C GLN A 150 -9.28 -0.98 -15.87
N ALA A 151 -8.03 -1.43 -15.97
CA ALA A 151 -7.57 -2.64 -15.29
C ALA A 151 -7.70 -2.53 -13.76
N LEU A 152 -7.39 -1.37 -13.17
CA LEU A 152 -7.61 -1.11 -11.73
C LEU A 152 -9.09 -1.14 -11.37
N VAL A 153 -9.95 -0.50 -12.16
CA VAL A 153 -11.39 -0.48 -11.92
C VAL A 153 -11.97 -1.89 -11.97
N ASP A 154 -11.57 -2.69 -12.96
CA ASP A 154 -12.05 -4.07 -13.12
C ASP A 154 -11.56 -4.95 -11.98
N TRP A 155 -10.30 -4.75 -11.52
CA TRP A 155 -9.78 -5.43 -10.34
C TRP A 155 -10.58 -5.10 -9.07
N VAL A 156 -10.87 -3.81 -8.83
CA VAL A 156 -11.69 -3.37 -7.68
C VAL A 156 -13.08 -3.99 -7.73
N ARG A 157 -13.75 -3.94 -8.90
CA ARG A 157 -15.09 -4.51 -9.08
C ARG A 157 -15.11 -6.02 -8.84
N SER A 158 -14.13 -6.73 -9.36
CA SER A 158 -14.04 -8.18 -9.17
C SER A 158 -13.79 -8.55 -7.71
N THR A 159 -12.92 -7.80 -7.02
CA THR A 159 -12.62 -8.01 -5.59
C THR A 159 -13.85 -7.72 -4.72
N ALA A 160 -14.60 -6.64 -5.00
CA ALA A 160 -15.83 -6.32 -4.26
C ALA A 160 -16.90 -7.41 -4.42
N LYS A 161 -17.10 -7.94 -5.64
CA LYS A 161 -18.06 -9.03 -5.87
C LYS A 161 -17.73 -10.32 -5.12
N MET A 162 -16.46 -10.61 -4.88
CA MET A 162 -16.06 -11.80 -4.09
C MET A 162 -16.47 -11.65 -2.63
N VAL A 163 -16.42 -10.44 -2.09
CA VAL A 163 -16.84 -10.13 -0.73
C VAL A 163 -18.35 -10.26 -0.56
N ASP A 164 -19.13 -9.82 -1.55
CA ASP A 164 -20.60 -9.86 -1.48
C ASP A 164 -21.17 -11.29 -1.60
N ASN A 165 -20.39 -12.23 -2.11
CA ASN A 165 -20.79 -13.63 -2.35
C ASN A 165 -20.23 -14.64 -1.33
N GLY A 166 -19.44 -14.20 -0.35
CA GLY A 166 -18.85 -15.05 0.70
C GLY A 166 -19.48 -14.77 2.06
#